data_645145605cfdda661bc361ae706c09aa
#
_entry.id   645145605cfdda661bc361ae706c09aa
#
_cell.length_a   1.000
_cell.length_b   1.000
_cell.length_c   1.000
_cell.angle_alpha   90.00
_cell.angle_beta   90.00
_cell.angle_gamma   90.00
#
_symmetry.space_group_name_H-M   'P 1'
#
loop_
_entity.id
_entity.type
_entity.pdbx_description
1 polymer ?
#
loop_
_entity_poly.entity_id
_entity_poly.type
_entity_poly.pdbx_seq_one_letter_code
_entity_poly.pdbx_strand_id
1 'polypeptide(L)'
;MKRLGPGLILALIVGFAFLYLPILTLIAYSFNASRLVTVWGGFSTHWYGALMQNQPLLDAAWLSIRLGFVSATLATILGTLAALALARHGRFTGRTLFSGMVLAPLVMPEVVTGLSLLLLFVAVDVERGFWTVTVAHATFSLGFACIVVQSRLAGFDRSLEEAAQDLGATPFVTFWTVTLPLIWPAVAAAWMLAFTLSLDDLVISSFTTGPGATTLPMRLYSAVKLGVSPEINAACTIMIGAVAVVVIAASLLLKREQLSGS
;
A
#
# COMPACT_ATOMS: atom_id res chain seq x y z
N MET A 1 -11.68 -26.50 21.01
CA MET A 1 -11.29 -26.25 19.62
C MET A 1 -11.70 -27.45 18.78
N LYS A 2 -12.61 -27.29 17.82
CA LYS A 2 -12.97 -28.37 16.87
C LYS A 2 -11.74 -28.69 16.02
N ARG A 3 -11.32 -29.95 15.99
CA ARG A 3 -10.22 -30.41 15.11
C ARG A 3 -10.66 -30.20 13.66
N LEU A 4 -9.83 -29.51 12.89
CA LEU A 4 -10.05 -29.34 11.46
C LEU A 4 -10.15 -30.72 10.79
N GLY A 5 -11.17 -30.95 9.97
CA GLY A 5 -11.31 -32.19 9.24
C GLY A 5 -10.15 -32.38 8.22
N PRO A 6 -9.75 -33.62 7.93
CA PRO A 6 -8.61 -33.89 7.05
C PRO A 6 -8.77 -33.29 5.65
N GLY A 7 -9.99 -33.24 5.12
CA GLY A 7 -10.28 -32.57 3.84
C GLY A 7 -10.01 -31.05 3.86
N LEU A 8 -10.31 -30.36 4.97
CA LEU A 8 -10.04 -28.94 5.11
C LEU A 8 -8.53 -28.67 5.23
N ILE A 9 -7.80 -29.54 5.95
CA ILE A 9 -6.34 -29.44 6.05
C ILE A 9 -5.70 -29.62 4.67
N LEU A 10 -6.14 -30.62 3.90
CA LEU A 10 -5.65 -30.84 2.53
C LEU A 10 -5.93 -29.62 1.63
N ALA A 11 -7.15 -29.08 1.68
CA ALA A 11 -7.51 -27.88 0.89
C ALA A 11 -6.64 -26.67 1.26
N LEU A 12 -6.34 -26.46 2.54
CA LEU A 12 -5.44 -25.40 2.98
C LEU A 12 -4.01 -25.62 2.48
N ILE A 13 -3.48 -26.85 2.58
CA ILE A 13 -2.12 -27.17 2.10
C ILE A 13 -2.01 -26.92 0.59
N VAL A 14 -2.98 -27.41 -0.18
CA VAL A 14 -2.99 -27.21 -1.65
C VAL A 14 -3.13 -25.73 -2.00
N GLY A 15 -4.01 -24.99 -1.33
CA GLY A 15 -4.18 -23.55 -1.54
C GLY A 15 -2.90 -22.75 -1.24
N PHE A 16 -2.28 -23.00 -0.09
CA PHE A 16 -1.02 -22.36 0.25
C PHE A 16 0.12 -22.78 -0.67
N ALA A 17 0.23 -24.06 -1.03
CA ALA A 17 1.25 -24.51 -1.98
C ALA A 17 1.09 -23.82 -3.33
N PHE A 18 -0.14 -23.70 -3.85
CA PHE A 18 -0.42 -23.01 -5.10
C PHE A 18 0.00 -21.53 -5.07
N LEU A 19 -0.20 -20.85 -3.95
CA LEU A 19 0.18 -19.42 -3.79
C LEU A 19 1.68 -19.24 -3.58
N TYR A 20 2.31 -20.06 -2.75
CA TYR A 20 3.70 -19.85 -2.35
C TYR A 20 4.73 -20.53 -3.26
N LEU A 21 4.38 -21.63 -3.95
CA LEU A 21 5.31 -22.35 -4.80
C LEU A 21 5.92 -21.48 -5.92
N PRO A 22 5.15 -20.65 -6.65
CA PRO A 22 5.72 -19.74 -7.64
C PRO A 22 6.70 -18.72 -7.02
N ILE A 23 6.38 -18.20 -5.82
CA ILE A 23 7.23 -17.26 -5.10
C ILE A 23 8.54 -17.94 -4.68
N LEU A 24 8.46 -19.13 -4.09
CA LEU A 24 9.65 -19.90 -3.71
C LEU A 24 10.50 -20.27 -4.92
N THR A 25 9.87 -20.61 -6.04
CA THR A 25 10.58 -20.87 -7.29
C THR A 25 11.31 -19.63 -7.78
N LEU A 26 10.69 -18.45 -7.78
CA LEU A 26 11.31 -17.19 -8.14
C LEU A 26 12.52 -16.91 -7.22
N ILE A 27 12.36 -17.07 -5.90
CA ILE A 27 13.43 -16.89 -4.94
C ILE A 27 14.59 -17.88 -5.20
N ALA A 28 14.29 -19.16 -5.44
CA ALA A 28 15.31 -20.15 -5.76
C ALA A 28 16.07 -19.78 -7.04
N TYR A 29 15.36 -19.40 -8.09
CA TYR A 29 15.97 -19.02 -9.37
C TYR A 29 16.69 -17.65 -9.34
N SER A 30 16.50 -16.83 -8.32
CA SER A 30 17.33 -15.63 -8.11
C SER A 30 18.79 -15.95 -7.79
N PHE A 31 19.04 -17.17 -7.29
CA PHE A 31 20.40 -17.69 -7.03
C PHE A 31 20.95 -18.57 -8.16
N ASN A 32 20.27 -18.61 -9.31
CA ASN A 32 20.70 -19.41 -10.45
C ASN A 32 21.89 -18.76 -11.19
N ALA A 33 22.98 -19.47 -11.42
CA ALA A 33 24.14 -18.96 -12.17
C ALA A 33 23.87 -18.77 -13.66
N SER A 34 22.90 -19.51 -14.23
CA SER A 34 22.52 -19.39 -15.63
C SER A 34 21.78 -18.10 -15.94
N ARG A 35 22.03 -17.52 -17.12
CA ARG A 35 21.20 -16.42 -17.67
C ARG A 35 19.81 -16.89 -18.11
N LEU A 36 19.66 -18.18 -18.37
CA LEU A 36 18.38 -18.76 -18.74
C LEU A 36 17.59 -19.09 -17.48
N VAL A 37 16.46 -18.44 -17.29
CA VAL A 37 15.59 -18.61 -16.10
C VAL A 37 14.97 -20.01 -15.97
N THR A 38 14.99 -20.82 -17.05
CA THR A 38 14.42 -22.17 -17.09
C THR A 38 15.47 -23.27 -16.86
N VAL A 39 16.75 -22.96 -16.88
CA VAL A 39 17.85 -23.93 -16.75
C VAL A 39 18.66 -23.62 -15.51
N TRP A 40 18.72 -24.57 -14.58
CA TRP A 40 19.55 -24.43 -13.39
C TRP A 40 21.04 -24.63 -13.72
N GLY A 41 21.83 -23.57 -13.63
CA GLY A 41 23.28 -23.56 -13.92
C GLY A 41 24.17 -23.63 -12.68
N GLY A 42 23.61 -23.92 -11.50
CA GLY A 42 24.32 -23.91 -10.22
C GLY A 42 23.97 -22.68 -9.36
N PHE A 43 24.45 -22.68 -8.11
CA PHE A 43 24.21 -21.59 -7.15
C PHE A 43 25.14 -20.40 -7.43
N SER A 44 24.59 -19.19 -7.45
CA SER A 44 25.36 -17.96 -7.60
C SER A 44 24.60 -16.76 -7.01
N THR A 45 25.32 -15.82 -6.42
CA THR A 45 24.80 -14.52 -5.95
C THR A 45 25.14 -13.37 -6.91
N HIS A 46 25.69 -13.70 -8.10
CA HIS A 46 26.15 -12.72 -9.09
C HIS A 46 25.10 -11.66 -9.44
N TRP A 47 23.83 -12.09 -9.58
CA TRP A 47 22.73 -11.19 -9.99
C TRP A 47 22.40 -10.10 -8.96
N TYR A 48 22.66 -10.35 -7.68
CA TYR A 48 22.53 -9.34 -6.63
C TYR A 48 23.59 -8.24 -6.78
N GLY A 49 24.82 -8.61 -7.19
CA GLY A 49 25.87 -7.63 -7.53
C GLY A 49 25.55 -6.84 -8.80
N ALA A 50 25.05 -7.52 -9.85
CA ALA A 50 24.62 -6.88 -11.09
C ALA A 50 23.46 -5.90 -10.85
N LEU A 51 22.50 -6.27 -10.01
CA LEU A 51 21.36 -5.43 -9.62
C LEU A 51 21.81 -4.11 -8.99
N MET A 52 22.83 -4.14 -8.12
CA MET A 52 23.38 -2.92 -7.48
C MET A 52 24.08 -1.97 -8.47
N GLN A 53 24.37 -2.44 -9.68
CA GLN A 53 24.96 -1.63 -10.77
C GLN A 53 23.90 -1.18 -11.78
N ASN A 54 22.66 -1.69 -11.69
CA ASN A 54 21.57 -1.33 -12.58
C ASN A 54 20.91 -0.02 -12.13
N GLN A 55 21.51 1.12 -12.48
CA GLN A 55 21.01 2.44 -12.11
C GLN A 55 19.55 2.65 -12.48
N PRO A 56 19.08 2.32 -13.73
CA PRO A 56 17.67 2.50 -14.08
C PRO A 56 16.68 1.74 -13.18
N LEU A 57 17.08 0.60 -12.63
CA LEU A 57 16.24 -0.17 -11.71
C LEU A 57 16.26 0.42 -10.29
N LEU A 58 17.43 0.85 -9.84
CA LEU A 58 17.60 1.51 -8.53
C LEU A 58 16.86 2.86 -8.50
N ASP A 59 16.93 3.64 -9.58
CA ASP A 59 16.21 4.90 -9.70
C ASP A 59 14.69 4.68 -9.68
N ALA A 60 14.20 3.66 -10.39
CA ALA A 60 12.79 3.29 -10.36
C ALA A 60 12.33 2.81 -8.97
N ALA A 61 13.17 2.05 -8.26
CA ALA A 61 12.90 1.62 -6.89
C ALA A 61 12.83 2.82 -5.93
N TRP A 62 13.80 3.72 -6.00
CA TRP A 62 13.83 4.93 -5.17
C TRP A 62 12.64 5.85 -5.47
N LEU A 63 12.31 6.02 -6.74
CA LEU A 63 11.13 6.77 -7.15
C LEU A 63 9.85 6.17 -6.57
N SER A 64 9.67 4.85 -6.66
CA SER A 64 8.48 4.16 -6.11
C SER A 64 8.36 4.35 -4.60
N ILE A 65 9.47 4.26 -3.86
CA ILE A 65 9.48 4.50 -2.41
C ILE A 65 9.05 5.93 -2.08
N ARG A 66 9.65 6.92 -2.76
CA ARG A 66 9.31 8.34 -2.55
C ARG A 66 7.85 8.63 -2.90
N LEU A 67 7.40 8.12 -4.03
CA LEU A 67 6.03 8.26 -4.52
C LEU A 67 5.05 7.62 -3.54
N GLY A 68 5.33 6.37 -3.13
CA GLY A 68 4.52 5.66 -2.15
C GLY A 68 4.43 6.39 -0.81
N PHE A 69 5.55 6.90 -0.31
CA PHE A 69 5.58 7.67 0.95
C PHE A 69 4.72 8.94 0.88
N VAL A 70 4.88 9.72 -0.18
CA VAL A 70 4.15 10.99 -0.34
C VAL A 70 2.65 10.74 -0.57
N SER A 71 2.31 9.81 -1.48
CA SER A 71 0.91 9.49 -1.78
C SER A 71 0.19 8.86 -0.58
N ALA A 72 0.83 7.93 0.15
CA ALA A 72 0.26 7.34 1.36
C ALA A 72 0.03 8.38 2.46
N THR A 73 0.96 9.33 2.62
CA THR A 73 0.81 10.41 3.59
C THR A 73 -0.37 11.32 3.25
N LEU A 74 -0.48 11.73 1.97
CA LEU A 74 -1.62 12.53 1.49
C LEU A 74 -2.94 11.76 1.63
N ALA A 75 -2.98 10.51 1.19
CA ALA A 75 -4.16 9.65 1.28
C ALA A 75 -4.62 9.47 2.74
N THR A 76 -3.68 9.26 3.66
CA THR A 76 -4.00 9.03 5.07
C THR A 76 -4.48 10.30 5.75
N ILE A 77 -3.86 11.44 5.49
CA ILE A 77 -4.33 12.73 6.02
C ILE A 77 -5.75 13.02 5.53
N LEU A 78 -5.96 12.98 4.21
CA LEU A 78 -7.27 13.27 3.61
C LEU A 78 -8.33 12.22 4.01
N GLY A 79 -7.94 10.94 4.03
CA GLY A 79 -8.81 9.84 4.46
C GLY A 79 -9.21 9.94 5.93
N THR A 80 -8.28 10.33 6.81
CA THR A 80 -8.57 10.57 8.23
C THR A 80 -9.54 11.75 8.41
N LEU A 81 -9.32 12.85 7.70
CA LEU A 81 -10.22 14.00 7.73
C LEU A 81 -11.62 13.63 7.20
N ALA A 82 -11.69 12.85 6.11
CA ALA A 82 -12.95 12.36 5.58
C ALA A 82 -13.66 11.42 6.58
N ALA A 83 -12.92 10.51 7.22
CA ALA A 83 -13.46 9.62 8.24
C ALA A 83 -14.03 10.39 9.44
N LEU A 84 -13.31 11.41 9.93
CA LEU A 84 -13.79 12.29 11.00
C LEU A 84 -15.05 13.04 10.58
N ALA A 85 -15.08 13.62 9.38
CA ALA A 85 -16.26 14.31 8.86
C ALA A 85 -17.47 13.38 8.81
N LEU A 86 -17.31 12.17 8.30
CA LEU A 86 -18.38 11.19 8.19
C LEU A 86 -18.82 10.59 9.54
N ALA A 87 -17.91 10.44 10.49
CA ALA A 87 -18.19 9.84 11.79
C ALA A 87 -18.72 10.85 12.81
N ARG A 88 -18.29 12.14 12.78
CA ARG A 88 -18.56 13.12 13.82
C ARG A 88 -19.66 14.12 13.45
N HIS A 89 -19.81 14.49 12.17
CA HIS A 89 -20.73 15.55 11.76
C HIS A 89 -22.15 15.05 11.43
N GLY A 90 -22.60 13.91 11.91
CA GLY A 90 -23.99 13.46 11.79
C GLY A 90 -24.57 13.62 10.35
N ARG A 91 -25.72 14.31 10.22
CA ARG A 91 -26.38 14.64 8.94
C ARG A 91 -26.00 16.05 8.52
N PHE A 92 -25.31 16.21 7.39
CA PHE A 92 -25.03 17.50 6.76
C PHE A 92 -25.44 17.46 5.27
N THR A 93 -25.74 18.63 4.70
CA THR A 93 -26.10 18.75 3.28
C THR A 93 -24.95 18.26 2.40
N GLY A 94 -25.24 17.34 1.49
CA GLY A 94 -24.22 16.77 0.59
C GLY A 94 -23.46 15.56 1.16
N ARG A 95 -23.75 15.08 2.37
CA ARG A 95 -23.07 13.93 2.99
C ARG A 95 -23.05 12.69 2.10
N THR A 96 -24.17 12.36 1.45
CA THR A 96 -24.26 11.20 0.55
C THR A 96 -23.33 11.37 -0.65
N LEU A 97 -23.31 12.56 -1.26
CA LEU A 97 -22.42 12.88 -2.36
C LEU A 97 -20.95 12.81 -1.92
N PHE A 98 -20.61 13.43 -0.79
CA PHE A 98 -19.26 13.39 -0.23
C PHE A 98 -18.80 11.96 0.06
N SER A 99 -19.64 11.16 0.72
CA SER A 99 -19.35 9.74 0.97
C SER A 99 -19.16 8.96 -0.34
N GLY A 100 -20.03 9.20 -1.33
CA GLY A 100 -19.93 8.60 -2.65
C GLY A 100 -18.61 8.95 -3.33
N MET A 101 -18.20 10.22 -3.32
CA MET A 101 -16.93 10.66 -3.93
C MET A 101 -15.69 10.06 -3.25
N VAL A 102 -15.69 9.97 -1.92
CA VAL A 102 -14.59 9.37 -1.15
C VAL A 102 -14.48 7.87 -1.42
N LEU A 103 -15.60 7.17 -1.55
CA LEU A 103 -15.64 5.72 -1.71
C LEU A 103 -15.68 5.26 -3.18
N ALA A 104 -15.94 6.15 -4.12
CA ALA A 104 -16.02 5.81 -5.55
C ALA A 104 -14.77 5.06 -6.06
N PRO A 105 -13.54 5.49 -5.75
CA PRO A 105 -12.33 4.80 -6.22
C PRO A 105 -12.24 3.34 -5.76
N LEU A 106 -12.87 2.97 -4.65
CA LEU A 106 -12.87 1.59 -4.14
C LEU A 106 -13.73 0.64 -4.97
N VAL A 107 -14.74 1.16 -5.62
CA VAL A 107 -15.71 0.36 -6.40
C VAL A 107 -15.38 0.41 -7.90
N MET A 108 -14.69 1.45 -8.33
CA MET A 108 -14.32 1.62 -9.74
C MET A 108 -13.13 0.73 -10.11
N PRO A 109 -13.14 0.08 -11.28
CA PRO A 109 -11.96 -0.61 -11.80
C PRO A 109 -10.77 0.37 -11.93
N GLU A 110 -9.58 -0.08 -11.53
CA GLU A 110 -8.35 0.74 -11.57
C GLU A 110 -8.07 1.33 -12.95
N VAL A 111 -8.36 0.58 -14.03
CA VAL A 111 -8.21 1.05 -15.41
C VAL A 111 -9.10 2.28 -15.68
N VAL A 112 -10.34 2.26 -15.18
CA VAL A 112 -11.27 3.40 -15.35
C VAL A 112 -10.78 4.60 -14.56
N THR A 113 -10.32 4.39 -13.34
CA THR A 113 -9.74 5.46 -12.50
C THR A 113 -8.49 6.05 -13.14
N GLY A 114 -7.56 5.21 -13.59
CA GLY A 114 -6.34 5.66 -14.26
C GLY A 114 -6.60 6.44 -15.56
N LEU A 115 -7.51 5.93 -16.40
CA LEU A 115 -7.89 6.61 -17.64
C LEU A 115 -8.60 7.94 -17.38
N SER A 116 -9.50 7.99 -16.40
CA SER A 116 -10.21 9.22 -16.02
C SER A 116 -9.24 10.31 -15.54
N LEU A 117 -8.24 9.92 -14.72
CA LEU A 117 -7.20 10.83 -14.26
C LEU A 117 -6.28 11.29 -15.40
N LEU A 118 -5.92 10.40 -16.34
CA LEU A 118 -5.20 10.78 -17.54
C LEU A 118 -5.96 11.85 -18.32
N LEU A 119 -7.25 11.62 -18.60
CA LEU A 119 -8.09 12.56 -19.33
C LEU A 119 -8.22 13.90 -18.60
N LEU A 120 -8.34 13.87 -17.26
CA LEU A 120 -8.35 15.08 -16.45
C LEU A 120 -7.04 15.85 -16.58
N PHE A 121 -5.88 15.21 -16.42
CA PHE A 121 -4.58 15.87 -16.51
C PHE A 121 -4.34 16.47 -17.90
N VAL A 122 -4.77 15.78 -18.97
CA VAL A 122 -4.72 16.30 -20.33
C VAL A 122 -5.66 17.50 -20.50
N ALA A 123 -6.89 17.42 -19.96
CA ALA A 123 -7.86 18.51 -20.10
C ALA A 123 -7.45 19.80 -19.37
N VAL A 124 -6.70 19.69 -18.28
CA VAL A 124 -6.18 20.85 -17.52
C VAL A 124 -4.73 21.19 -17.87
N ASP A 125 -4.18 20.60 -18.94
CA ASP A 125 -2.82 20.81 -19.46
C ASP A 125 -1.72 20.64 -18.41
N VAL A 126 -1.85 19.62 -17.53
CA VAL A 126 -0.84 19.28 -16.53
C VAL A 126 0.13 18.26 -17.11
N GLU A 127 1.40 18.60 -17.14
CA GLU A 127 2.47 17.70 -17.55
C GLU A 127 2.58 16.50 -16.60
N ARG A 128 2.57 15.28 -17.20
CA ARG A 128 2.60 14.04 -16.43
C ARG A 128 3.99 13.77 -15.89
N GLY A 129 4.04 13.28 -14.65
CA GLY A 129 5.29 13.00 -13.96
C GLY A 129 5.05 12.54 -12.51
N PHE A 130 5.99 12.81 -11.64
CA PHE A 130 5.94 12.41 -10.22
C PHE A 130 4.63 12.84 -9.53
N TRP A 131 4.21 14.11 -9.70
CA TRP A 131 3.05 14.65 -8.99
C TRP A 131 1.71 14.11 -9.50
N THR A 132 1.58 13.85 -10.79
CA THR A 132 0.36 13.25 -11.34
C THR A 132 0.15 11.83 -10.86
N VAL A 133 1.23 11.02 -10.80
CA VAL A 133 1.19 9.69 -10.19
C VAL A 133 0.89 9.78 -8.70
N THR A 134 1.54 10.71 -7.98
CA THR A 134 1.31 10.91 -6.54
C THR A 134 -0.15 11.25 -6.23
N VAL A 135 -0.75 12.20 -6.97
CA VAL A 135 -2.16 12.59 -6.80
C VAL A 135 -3.09 11.43 -7.15
N ALA A 136 -2.78 10.68 -8.22
CA ALA A 136 -3.57 9.54 -8.64
C ALA A 136 -3.59 8.44 -7.56
N HIS A 137 -2.42 8.07 -7.02
CA HIS A 137 -2.31 7.09 -5.94
C HIS A 137 -2.98 7.58 -4.65
N ALA A 138 -2.80 8.85 -4.30
CA ALA A 138 -3.46 9.45 -3.14
C ALA A 138 -4.98 9.41 -3.28
N THR A 139 -5.51 9.73 -4.46
CA THR A 139 -6.95 9.70 -4.75
C THR A 139 -7.51 8.28 -4.62
N PHE A 140 -6.80 7.28 -5.18
CA PHE A 140 -7.21 5.89 -5.08
C PHE A 140 -7.17 5.37 -3.64
N SER A 141 -6.09 5.63 -2.92
CA SER A 141 -5.86 5.11 -1.57
C SER A 141 -6.64 5.84 -0.48
N LEU A 142 -7.15 7.06 -0.74
CA LEU A 142 -7.90 7.87 0.23
C LEU A 142 -9.14 7.14 0.76
N GLY A 143 -9.87 6.46 -0.11
CA GLY A 143 -11.07 5.71 0.28
C GLY A 143 -10.74 4.56 1.23
N PHE A 144 -9.67 3.81 0.98
CA PHE A 144 -9.18 2.76 1.88
C PHE A 144 -8.78 3.33 3.24
N ALA A 145 -8.01 4.43 3.26
CA ALA A 145 -7.62 5.09 4.49
C ALA A 145 -8.83 5.59 5.29
N CYS A 146 -9.84 6.15 4.60
CA CYS A 146 -11.08 6.59 5.22
C CYS A 146 -11.82 5.44 5.91
N ILE A 147 -11.98 4.28 5.25
CA ILE A 147 -12.67 3.12 5.84
C ILE A 147 -11.94 2.58 7.05
N VAL A 148 -10.61 2.43 6.98
CA VAL A 148 -9.79 1.91 8.08
C VAL A 148 -9.92 2.81 9.32
N VAL A 149 -9.79 4.12 9.16
CA VAL A 149 -9.92 5.06 10.27
C VAL A 149 -11.37 5.14 10.78
N GLN A 150 -12.35 5.13 9.87
CA GLN A 150 -13.78 5.17 10.23
C GLN A 150 -14.20 3.95 11.04
N SER A 151 -13.68 2.76 10.74
CA SER A 151 -13.96 1.54 11.50
C SER A 151 -13.48 1.65 12.96
N ARG A 152 -12.35 2.31 13.19
CA ARG A 152 -11.85 2.58 14.53
C ARG A 152 -12.68 3.62 15.26
N LEU A 153 -13.10 4.68 14.56
CA LEU A 153 -13.95 5.73 15.10
C LEU A 153 -15.35 5.22 15.48
N ALA A 154 -15.85 4.18 14.82
CA ALA A 154 -17.16 3.58 15.12
C ALA A 154 -17.18 2.91 16.51
N GLY A 155 -16.04 2.34 16.97
CA GLY A 155 -15.91 1.75 18.31
C GLY A 155 -15.34 2.72 19.34
N PHE A 156 -15.22 3.99 19.03
CA PHE A 156 -14.63 4.99 19.91
C PHE A 156 -15.66 5.58 20.87
N ASP A 157 -15.34 5.58 22.17
CA ASP A 157 -16.19 6.20 23.19
C ASP A 157 -16.08 7.72 23.14
N ARG A 158 -17.15 8.40 22.77
CA ARG A 158 -17.23 9.85 22.66
C ARG A 158 -17.14 10.56 24.01
N SER A 159 -17.48 9.89 25.11
CA SER A 159 -17.41 10.47 26.43
C SER A 159 -16.02 10.99 26.78
N LEU A 160 -14.95 10.41 26.21
CA LEU A 160 -13.57 10.87 26.39
C LEU A 160 -13.34 12.24 25.76
N GLU A 161 -13.92 12.50 24.57
CA GLU A 161 -13.85 13.82 23.92
C GLU A 161 -14.68 14.86 24.68
N GLU A 162 -15.88 14.48 25.13
CA GLU A 162 -16.78 15.32 25.90
C GLU A 162 -16.15 15.70 27.25
N ALA A 163 -15.57 14.75 27.98
CA ALA A 163 -14.86 15.01 29.23
C ALA A 163 -13.69 15.98 29.06
N ALA A 164 -12.92 15.86 27.95
CA ALA A 164 -11.83 16.80 27.67
C ALA A 164 -12.36 18.22 27.41
N GLN A 165 -13.49 18.34 26.70
CA GLN A 165 -14.12 19.64 26.43
C GLN A 165 -14.75 20.23 27.66
N ASP A 166 -15.34 19.45 28.57
CA ASP A 166 -15.85 19.90 29.89
C ASP A 166 -14.74 20.44 30.78
N LEU A 167 -13.52 19.92 30.63
CA LEU A 167 -12.31 20.45 31.28
C LEU A 167 -11.74 21.70 30.58
N GLY A 168 -12.42 22.25 29.57
CA GLY A 168 -12.06 23.49 28.87
C GLY A 168 -11.18 23.28 27.63
N ALA A 169 -10.95 22.05 27.17
CA ALA A 169 -10.20 21.84 25.94
C ALA A 169 -11.03 22.29 24.73
N THR A 170 -10.40 23.01 23.79
CA THR A 170 -11.04 23.29 22.50
C THR A 170 -11.13 22.03 21.63
N PRO A 171 -12.03 21.97 20.64
CA PRO A 171 -12.13 20.79 19.73
C PRO A 171 -10.80 20.45 19.04
N PHE A 172 -10.00 21.44 18.70
CA PHE A 172 -8.67 21.25 18.13
C PHE A 172 -7.70 20.59 19.11
N VAL A 173 -7.66 21.08 20.37
CA VAL A 173 -6.85 20.48 21.44
C VAL A 173 -7.32 19.05 21.72
N THR A 174 -8.63 18.83 21.85
CA THR A 174 -9.22 17.49 22.05
C THR A 174 -8.81 16.52 20.95
N PHE A 175 -8.82 16.98 19.69
CA PHE A 175 -8.36 16.15 18.57
C PHE A 175 -6.92 15.66 18.74
N TRP A 176 -5.98 16.57 19.05
CA TRP A 176 -4.56 16.23 19.16
C TRP A 176 -4.19 15.46 20.44
N THR A 177 -4.88 15.74 21.56
CA THR A 177 -4.54 15.14 22.86
C THR A 177 -5.33 13.89 23.20
N VAL A 178 -6.53 13.72 22.63
CA VAL A 178 -7.42 12.59 22.94
C VAL A 178 -7.69 11.75 21.69
N THR A 179 -8.30 12.36 20.65
CA THR A 179 -8.80 11.60 19.51
C THR A 179 -7.66 10.95 18.72
N LEU A 180 -6.68 11.75 18.28
CA LEU A 180 -5.59 11.26 17.42
C LEU A 180 -4.74 10.18 18.10
N PRO A 181 -4.31 10.31 19.37
CA PRO A 181 -3.57 9.23 20.04
C PRO A 181 -4.35 7.91 20.11
N LEU A 182 -5.65 7.98 20.36
CA LEU A 182 -6.50 6.77 20.46
C LEU A 182 -6.81 6.10 19.10
N ILE A 183 -6.82 6.87 18.01
CA ILE A 183 -6.99 6.33 16.66
C ILE A 183 -5.66 6.10 15.93
N TRP A 184 -4.53 6.51 16.52
CA TRP A 184 -3.21 6.43 15.90
C TRP A 184 -2.86 5.05 15.32
N PRO A 185 -3.17 3.92 15.99
CA PRO A 185 -2.91 2.60 15.41
C PRO A 185 -3.68 2.37 14.09
N ALA A 186 -4.90 2.90 13.97
CA ALA A 186 -5.68 2.80 12.74
C ALA A 186 -5.14 3.76 11.65
N VAL A 187 -4.68 4.95 12.03
CA VAL A 187 -4.03 5.90 11.10
C VAL A 187 -2.73 5.29 10.56
N ALA A 188 -1.92 4.68 11.42
CA ALA A 188 -0.70 4.00 11.00
C ALA A 188 -1.00 2.80 10.08
N ALA A 189 -2.02 1.99 10.40
CA ALA A 189 -2.47 0.89 9.55
C ALA A 189 -2.99 1.38 8.19
N ALA A 190 -3.74 2.48 8.16
CA ALA A 190 -4.22 3.12 6.94
C ALA A 190 -3.05 3.61 6.07
N TRP A 191 -2.03 4.21 6.69
CA TRP A 191 -0.84 4.66 5.98
C TRP A 191 -0.05 3.48 5.39
N MET A 192 0.14 2.40 6.15
CA MET A 192 0.82 1.19 5.67
C MET A 192 0.08 0.55 4.50
N LEU A 193 -1.26 0.49 4.58
CA LEU A 193 -2.09 -0.02 3.49
C LEU A 193 -1.97 0.85 2.24
N ALA A 194 -2.10 2.19 2.36
CA ALA A 194 -1.96 3.11 1.25
C ALA A 194 -0.55 3.06 0.63
N PHE A 195 0.49 2.92 1.46
CA PHE A 195 1.87 2.76 1.00
C PHE A 195 2.05 1.48 0.19
N THR A 196 1.51 0.36 0.67
CA THR A 196 1.59 -0.93 -0.02
C THR A 196 0.85 -0.87 -1.36
N LEU A 197 -0.38 -0.34 -1.38
CA LEU A 197 -1.17 -0.15 -2.61
C LEU A 197 -0.46 0.73 -3.64
N SER A 198 0.32 1.71 -3.20
CA SER A 198 1.11 2.55 -4.10
C SER A 198 2.36 1.85 -4.63
N LEU A 199 2.97 0.94 -3.85
CA LEU A 199 4.19 0.23 -4.25
C LEU A 199 3.94 -0.85 -5.30
N ASP A 200 2.79 -1.49 -5.30
CA ASP A 200 2.45 -2.58 -6.23
C ASP A 200 1.62 -2.09 -7.43
N ASP A 201 1.21 -0.82 -7.46
CA ASP A 201 0.43 -0.28 -8.55
C ASP A 201 1.20 -0.24 -9.87
N LEU A 202 0.62 -0.87 -10.86
CA LEU A 202 1.05 -0.84 -12.26
C LEU A 202 0.04 -0.13 -13.13
N VAL A 203 -1.25 -0.27 -12.82
CA VAL A 203 -2.34 0.10 -13.72
C VAL A 203 -2.52 1.60 -13.73
N ILE A 204 -2.76 2.24 -12.60
CA ILE A 204 -2.95 3.69 -12.48
C ILE A 204 -1.67 4.42 -12.90
N SER A 205 -0.50 3.92 -12.46
CA SER A 205 0.80 4.44 -12.86
C SER A 205 0.98 4.46 -14.38
N SER A 206 0.54 3.42 -15.09
CA SER A 206 0.68 3.34 -16.56
C SER A 206 -0.05 4.47 -17.30
N PHE A 207 -1.15 4.98 -16.75
CA PHE A 207 -1.91 6.10 -17.34
C PHE A 207 -1.38 7.47 -16.90
N THR A 208 -0.89 7.58 -15.67
CA THR A 208 -0.60 8.87 -15.04
C THR A 208 0.88 9.23 -15.02
N THR A 209 1.77 8.29 -15.38
CA THR A 209 3.21 8.53 -15.47
C THR A 209 3.61 9.37 -16.67
N GLY A 210 4.80 9.98 -16.59
CA GLY A 210 5.44 10.76 -17.64
C GLY A 210 6.96 10.56 -17.64
N PRO A 211 7.69 11.36 -18.43
CA PRO A 211 9.15 11.28 -18.47
C PRO A 211 9.78 11.36 -17.09
N GLY A 212 10.70 10.44 -16.79
CA GLY A 212 11.41 10.40 -15.50
C GLY A 212 10.60 9.89 -14.30
N ALA A 213 9.34 9.44 -14.50
CA ALA A 213 8.46 8.96 -13.43
C ALA A 213 8.10 7.47 -13.56
N THR A 214 8.96 6.66 -14.16
CA THR A 214 8.76 5.20 -14.30
C THR A 214 8.90 4.51 -12.95
N THR A 215 7.81 3.92 -12.45
CA THR A 215 7.81 3.18 -11.18
C THR A 215 8.47 1.81 -11.31
N LEU A 216 8.86 1.22 -10.18
CA LEU A 216 9.48 -0.10 -10.14
C LEU A 216 8.59 -1.20 -10.73
N PRO A 217 7.26 -1.29 -10.42
CA PRO A 217 6.38 -2.25 -11.08
C PRO A 217 6.35 -2.10 -12.60
N MET A 218 6.30 -0.87 -13.11
CA MET A 218 6.34 -0.62 -14.56
C MET A 218 7.65 -1.07 -15.19
N ARG A 219 8.79 -0.83 -14.50
CA ARG A 219 10.11 -1.25 -14.96
C ARG A 219 10.22 -2.77 -15.01
N LEU A 220 9.78 -3.45 -13.93
CA LEU A 220 9.77 -4.92 -13.86
C LEU A 220 8.85 -5.53 -14.94
N TYR A 221 7.65 -4.98 -15.09
CA TYR A 221 6.70 -5.44 -16.12
C TYR A 221 7.25 -5.30 -17.53
N SER A 222 7.87 -4.18 -17.84
CA SER A 222 8.53 -3.96 -19.14
C SER A 222 9.68 -4.94 -19.36
N ALA A 223 10.48 -5.18 -18.35
CA ALA A 223 11.59 -6.14 -18.41
C ALA A 223 11.10 -7.58 -18.61
N VAL A 224 10.03 -7.99 -17.93
CA VAL A 224 9.40 -9.32 -18.12
C VAL A 224 8.88 -9.49 -19.54
N LYS A 225 8.28 -8.45 -20.15
CA LYS A 225 7.81 -8.50 -21.56
C LYS A 225 8.94 -8.66 -22.57
N LEU A 226 10.12 -8.12 -22.28
CA LEU A 226 11.31 -8.23 -23.14
C LEU A 226 12.08 -9.55 -22.93
N GLY A 227 11.73 -10.29 -21.90
CA GLY A 227 12.34 -11.57 -21.52
C GLY A 227 12.78 -11.53 -20.05
N VAL A 228 12.36 -12.54 -19.28
CA VAL A 228 12.72 -12.64 -17.85
C VAL A 228 14.21 -12.88 -17.72
N SER A 229 14.89 -12.07 -16.91
CA SER A 229 16.29 -12.26 -16.53
C SER A 229 16.39 -12.69 -15.06
N PRO A 230 17.41 -13.43 -14.65
CA PRO A 230 17.62 -13.77 -13.24
C PRO A 230 17.84 -12.54 -12.33
N GLU A 231 18.26 -11.43 -12.90
CA GLU A 231 18.35 -10.13 -12.22
C GLU A 231 16.99 -9.62 -11.75
N ILE A 232 15.93 -9.83 -12.55
CA ILE A 232 14.55 -9.51 -12.15
C ILE A 232 14.12 -10.39 -10.98
N ASN A 233 14.47 -11.68 -11.01
CA ASN A 233 14.19 -12.57 -9.88
C ASN A 233 14.91 -12.12 -8.61
N ALA A 234 16.15 -11.63 -8.71
CA ALA A 234 16.90 -11.08 -7.59
C ALA A 234 16.22 -9.80 -7.05
N ALA A 235 15.78 -8.89 -7.92
CA ALA A 235 15.05 -7.70 -7.55
C ALA A 235 13.74 -8.02 -6.81
N CYS A 236 12.92 -8.92 -7.37
CA CYS A 236 11.69 -9.37 -6.72
C CYS A 236 11.96 -10.07 -5.38
N THR A 237 13.04 -10.86 -5.27
CA THR A 237 13.42 -11.53 -4.03
C THR A 237 13.78 -10.51 -2.93
N ILE A 238 14.52 -9.45 -3.26
CA ILE A 238 14.82 -8.35 -2.31
C ILE A 238 13.53 -7.66 -1.88
N MET A 239 12.61 -7.37 -2.79
CA MET A 239 11.33 -6.75 -2.45
C MET A 239 10.51 -7.63 -1.50
N ILE A 240 10.37 -8.92 -1.81
CA ILE A 240 9.68 -9.89 -0.95
C ILE A 240 10.33 -9.93 0.43
N GLY A 241 11.67 -9.99 0.47
CA GLY A 241 12.43 -9.97 1.72
C GLY A 241 12.20 -8.70 2.53
N ALA A 242 12.22 -7.53 1.90
CA ALA A 242 11.97 -6.25 2.55
C ALA A 242 10.56 -6.18 3.16
N VAL A 243 9.54 -6.57 2.39
CA VAL A 243 8.14 -6.64 2.89
C VAL A 243 8.03 -7.63 4.04
N ALA A 244 8.61 -8.82 3.92
CA ALA A 244 8.59 -9.83 4.98
C ALA A 244 9.22 -9.30 6.28
N VAL A 245 10.36 -8.61 6.19
CA VAL A 245 11.03 -7.99 7.35
C VAL A 245 10.14 -6.94 8.00
N VAL A 246 9.51 -6.06 7.21
CA VAL A 246 8.60 -5.02 7.73
C VAL A 246 7.40 -5.64 8.43
N VAL A 247 6.77 -6.66 7.83
CA VAL A 247 5.61 -7.35 8.41
C VAL A 247 5.98 -8.07 9.70
N ILE A 248 7.12 -8.77 9.72
CA ILE A 248 7.60 -9.46 10.93
C ILE A 248 7.92 -8.45 12.03
N ALA A 249 8.64 -7.37 11.71
CA ALA A 249 8.96 -6.32 12.67
C ALA A 249 7.69 -5.67 13.26
N ALA A 250 6.72 -5.32 12.43
CA ALA A 250 5.44 -4.77 12.86
C ALA A 250 4.67 -5.75 13.77
N SER A 251 4.61 -7.03 13.40
CA SER A 251 3.93 -8.05 14.20
C SER A 251 4.58 -8.27 15.57
N LEU A 252 5.89 -8.20 15.65
CA LEU A 252 6.65 -8.34 16.90
C LEU A 252 6.43 -7.12 17.83
N LEU A 253 6.38 -5.91 17.26
CA LEU A 253 6.10 -4.69 18.01
C LEU A 253 4.70 -4.72 18.61
N LEU A 254 3.68 -5.04 17.81
CA LEU A 254 2.30 -5.13 18.27
C LEU A 254 2.11 -6.21 19.36
N LYS A 255 2.80 -7.35 19.26
CA LYS A 255 2.77 -8.38 20.27
C LYS A 255 3.38 -7.93 21.59
N ARG A 256 4.43 -7.09 21.57
CA ARG A 256 5.04 -6.53 22.79
C ARG A 256 4.09 -5.60 23.52
N GLU A 257 3.36 -4.75 22.82
CA GLU A 257 2.37 -3.83 23.41
C GLU A 257 1.23 -4.60 24.11
N GLN A 258 0.76 -5.70 23.53
CA GLN A 258 -0.26 -6.55 24.16
C GLN A 258 0.22 -7.23 25.44
N LEU A 259 1.51 -7.55 25.54
CA LEU A 259 2.10 -8.18 26.73
C LEU A 259 2.48 -7.17 27.83
N SER A 260 2.68 -5.91 27.49
CA SER A 260 3.01 -4.84 28.44
C SER A 260 1.78 -4.14 29.02
N GLY A 261 0.60 -4.34 28.45
CA GLY A 261 -0.68 -3.77 28.88
C GLY A 261 -1.57 -4.73 29.67
N SER A 262 -1.09 -5.93 29.97
CA SER A 262 -1.71 -6.93 30.85
C SER A 262 -0.94 -7.01 32.17
#